data_fc39858cd320f83719ae42af8095189f
#
_entry.id   fc39858cd320f83719ae42af8095189f
#
_cell.length_a   1.000
_cell.length_b   1.000
_cell.length_c   1.000
_cell.angle_alpha   90.00
_cell.angle_beta   90.00
_cell.angle_gamma   90.00
#
_symmetry.space_group_name_H-M   'P 1'
#
loop_
_entity.id
_entity.type
_entity.pdbx_description
1 polymer ?
#
loop_
_entity_poly.entity_id
_entity_poly.type
_entity_poly.pdbx_seq_one_letter_code
_entity_poly.pdbx_strand_id
1 'polypeptide(L)'
;MKSSNFYLSNYYTKDKTLRIKKSKHSKSQKIQPESKNLKAVVLEVDDFKKNSNGHQEGLLTSESKTEVQIINRIEFMPKKNKEKNATNVEKEQSMKFFEKYDSFKNQRVEILNEEGNVIHEELRSKELTDEKVLEAYKIMNLSRNQDDYQNKMQRLGKMLSFLSSTGQEATEVGYAMQVKKGADWFVGAYRNNAAWLTAGIPMRNIMLYWAGNETGNIAPEGINVLPVNIPIATQYSQASGIAFAEKYKKTKNVVLTTTGDGGTSEGEFYEAMNFAKLHEVPCVFMVENNKWAISTPRSKATKALNFAIKGVSVGIRNVIVDGNDLFAVYSVVEEAIKLAREGKGPSLIEFDTYRLGAHSSSDDPKVYRPEKEFQEALTRDPLIRTKKYLISKKIWSDDLQKKLDLEQQEFIKKEFEWVLANNKVELEDIFKYNFETMPDLLKEQYEEAKAHFDKHGYERGGH
;
A
#
# COMPACT_ATOMS: atom_id res chain seq x y z
N MET A 1 -32.10 -18.96 -15.31
CA MET A 1 -30.70 -18.99 -15.62
C MET A 1 -29.95 -19.51 -14.40
N LYS A 2 -29.44 -20.74 -14.48
CA LYS A 2 -28.73 -21.40 -13.37
C LYS A 2 -27.23 -21.14 -13.54
N SER A 3 -26.64 -20.50 -12.56
CA SER A 3 -25.18 -20.31 -12.47
C SER A 3 -24.54 -21.63 -12.00
N SER A 4 -23.65 -22.18 -12.79
CA SER A 4 -22.83 -23.34 -12.43
C SER A 4 -21.52 -22.84 -11.81
N ASN A 5 -21.33 -23.13 -10.52
CA ASN A 5 -20.09 -22.92 -9.81
C ASN A 5 -19.08 -24.02 -10.18
N PHE A 6 -17.94 -23.64 -10.72
CA PHE A 6 -16.80 -24.56 -10.91
C PHE A 6 -15.83 -24.42 -9.72
N TYR A 7 -15.59 -25.52 -9.03
CA TYR A 7 -14.49 -25.65 -8.07
C TYR A 7 -13.35 -26.45 -8.71
N LEU A 8 -12.17 -25.86 -8.80
CA LEU A 8 -10.94 -26.56 -9.15
C LEU A 8 -10.22 -26.96 -7.86
N SER A 9 -10.13 -28.25 -7.56
CA SER A 9 -9.28 -28.77 -6.51
C SER A 9 -7.99 -29.34 -7.12
N ASN A 10 -6.86 -28.74 -6.83
CA ASN A 10 -5.55 -29.24 -7.23
C ASN A 10 -5.02 -30.21 -6.17
N TYR A 11 -4.82 -31.48 -6.52
CA TYR A 11 -4.05 -32.43 -5.73
C TYR A 11 -2.61 -32.50 -6.25
N TYR A 12 -1.65 -32.10 -5.43
CA TYR A 12 -0.23 -32.34 -5.67
C TYR A 12 0.20 -33.60 -4.95
N THR A 13 0.71 -34.60 -5.67
CA THR A 13 1.45 -35.71 -5.09
C THR A 13 2.95 -35.39 -5.14
N LYS A 14 3.72 -35.91 -4.14
CA LYS A 14 5.16 -35.69 -3.99
C LYS A 14 6.02 -36.16 -5.16
N ASP A 15 5.48 -36.97 -6.07
CA ASP A 15 6.18 -37.43 -7.26
C ASP A 15 5.70 -36.66 -8.49
N LYS A 16 6.64 -36.02 -9.17
CA LYS A 16 6.44 -35.18 -10.36
C LYS A 16 5.99 -35.95 -11.62
N THR A 17 5.36 -37.12 -11.49
CA THR A 17 4.88 -37.92 -12.61
C THR A 17 3.36 -38.07 -12.58
N LEU A 18 2.73 -37.48 -13.56
CA LEU A 18 1.31 -37.67 -13.82
C LEU A 18 1.09 -39.13 -14.32
N ARG A 19 0.36 -39.95 -13.58
CA ARG A 19 -0.06 -41.29 -14.05
C ARG A 19 -1.36 -41.14 -14.84
N ILE A 20 -1.30 -41.39 -16.15
CA ILE A 20 -2.48 -41.48 -17.01
C ILE A 20 -3.01 -42.92 -16.94
N LYS A 21 -4.23 -43.14 -16.46
CA LYS A 21 -4.93 -44.42 -16.59
C LYS A 21 -5.44 -44.60 -18.01
N LYS A 22 -4.99 -45.63 -18.70
CA LYS A 22 -5.54 -45.98 -20.03
C LYS A 22 -6.92 -46.60 -19.88
N SER A 23 -7.91 -46.08 -20.60
CA SER A 23 -9.18 -46.69 -20.82
C SER A 23 -9.05 -47.94 -21.69
N LYS A 24 -9.80 -49.03 -21.39
CA LYS A 24 -9.67 -50.33 -22.05
C LYS A 24 -10.32 -50.43 -23.44
N HIS A 25 -10.84 -49.32 -24.03
CA HIS A 25 -11.46 -49.35 -25.34
C HIS A 25 -11.12 -48.12 -26.17
N SER A 26 -9.92 -48.08 -26.73
CA SER A 26 -9.67 -47.35 -27.97
C SER A 26 -8.43 -47.91 -28.68
N LYS A 27 -8.59 -48.23 -29.96
CA LYS A 27 -7.50 -48.66 -30.81
C LYS A 27 -6.51 -47.51 -30.99
N SER A 28 -5.28 -47.75 -30.58
CA SER A 28 -4.20 -46.77 -30.66
C SER A 28 -3.78 -46.49 -32.11
N GLN A 29 -3.98 -45.31 -32.63
CA GLN A 29 -3.20 -44.77 -33.71
C GLN A 29 -1.91 -44.19 -33.12
N LYS A 30 -0.77 -44.69 -33.56
CA LYS A 30 0.55 -44.14 -33.23
C LYS A 30 0.72 -42.80 -33.92
N ILE A 31 0.71 -41.74 -33.13
CA ILE A 31 1.19 -40.43 -33.60
C ILE A 31 2.65 -40.31 -33.20
N GLN A 32 3.54 -40.22 -34.18
CA GLN A 32 4.95 -39.90 -33.96
C GLN A 32 5.07 -38.41 -33.64
N PRO A 33 5.81 -38.01 -32.58
CA PRO A 33 5.99 -36.61 -32.25
C PRO A 33 7.16 -36.02 -33.03
N GLU A 34 6.86 -35.21 -34.06
CA GLU A 34 7.78 -34.21 -34.53
C GLU A 34 7.53 -32.90 -33.81
N SER A 35 8.27 -32.66 -32.79
CA SER A 35 8.79 -31.42 -32.22
C SER A 35 8.92 -31.49 -30.68
N LYS A 36 10.08 -31.14 -30.23
CA LYS A 36 10.56 -31.27 -28.84
C LYS A 36 9.98 -30.25 -27.84
N ASN A 37 8.78 -29.73 -27.92
CA ASN A 37 8.30 -28.73 -26.96
C ASN A 37 6.76 -28.62 -26.83
N LEU A 38 6.01 -29.73 -26.92
CA LEU A 38 4.57 -29.69 -26.65
C LEU A 38 4.24 -30.66 -25.51
N LYS A 39 3.83 -30.12 -24.36
CA LYS A 39 3.15 -30.85 -23.29
C LYS A 39 1.63 -30.68 -23.53
N ALA A 40 0.96 -31.74 -23.90
CA ALA A 40 -0.49 -31.75 -23.96
C ALA A 40 -1.05 -32.14 -22.59
N VAL A 41 -2.01 -31.38 -22.07
CA VAL A 41 -2.82 -31.72 -20.90
C VAL A 41 -4.20 -32.13 -21.40
N VAL A 42 -4.58 -33.38 -21.20
CA VAL A 42 -5.93 -33.88 -21.48
C VAL A 42 -6.67 -33.94 -20.15
N LEU A 43 -7.78 -33.23 -20.07
CA LEU A 43 -8.71 -33.29 -18.92
C LEU A 43 -9.89 -34.17 -19.31
N GLU A 44 -10.07 -35.28 -18.63
CA GLU A 44 -11.31 -36.07 -18.67
C GLU A 44 -12.29 -35.54 -17.62
N VAL A 45 -13.51 -35.27 -18.05
CA VAL A 45 -14.62 -34.90 -17.15
C VAL A 45 -15.45 -36.15 -16.91
N ASP A 46 -15.40 -36.68 -15.70
CA ASP A 46 -16.29 -37.78 -15.28
C ASP A 46 -17.65 -37.21 -14.93
N ASP A 47 -18.69 -37.77 -15.54
CA ASP A 47 -20.10 -37.50 -15.21
C ASP A 47 -20.42 -38.03 -13.81
N PHE A 48 -20.69 -37.16 -12.87
CA PHE A 48 -21.19 -37.53 -11.56
C PHE A 48 -22.68 -37.91 -11.65
N LYS A 49 -22.98 -39.20 -11.55
CA LYS A 49 -24.31 -39.69 -11.21
C LYS A 49 -24.62 -39.37 -9.75
N LYS A 50 -25.51 -38.45 -9.50
CA LYS A 50 -26.13 -38.30 -8.18
C LYS A 50 -27.23 -39.33 -8.02
N ASN A 51 -27.04 -40.24 -7.07
CA ASN A 51 -28.16 -40.99 -6.49
C ASN A 51 -28.88 -40.05 -5.49
N SER A 52 -30.05 -39.62 -5.83
CA SER A 52 -31.05 -39.16 -4.86
C SER A 52 -32.40 -39.72 -5.27
N ASN A 53 -33.03 -40.43 -4.36
CA ASN A 53 -34.34 -41.04 -4.50
C ASN A 53 -35.41 -40.02 -4.86
N GLY A 54 -36.25 -40.37 -5.83
CA GLY A 54 -37.58 -39.80 -5.94
C GLY A 54 -37.95 -39.19 -7.30
N HIS A 55 -38.58 -40.02 -8.13
CA HIS A 55 -39.59 -39.73 -9.15
C HIS A 55 -39.31 -39.00 -10.45
N GLN A 56 -39.55 -39.74 -11.45
CA GLN A 56 -40.07 -39.53 -12.81
C GLN A 56 -39.09 -39.66 -13.96
N GLU A 57 -39.33 -40.75 -14.66
CA GLU A 57 -38.81 -41.10 -15.98
C GLU A 57 -39.26 -40.09 -17.05
N GLY A 58 -38.31 -39.70 -17.86
CA GLY A 58 -38.54 -39.05 -19.14
C GLY A 58 -37.42 -39.46 -20.10
N LEU A 59 -37.76 -40.37 -21.03
CA LEU A 59 -36.91 -40.79 -22.13
C LEU A 59 -36.46 -39.55 -22.95
N LEU A 60 -35.18 -39.38 -23.11
CA LEU A 60 -34.59 -38.61 -24.19
C LEU A 60 -33.54 -39.47 -24.87
N THR A 61 -33.91 -40.06 -25.99
CA THR A 61 -33.04 -40.61 -27.00
C THR A 61 -32.57 -39.44 -27.89
N SER A 62 -31.34 -39.11 -27.89
CA SER A 62 -30.61 -38.61 -29.07
C SER A 62 -29.11 -38.58 -28.77
N GLU A 63 -28.38 -39.33 -29.57
CA GLU A 63 -26.92 -39.27 -29.67
C GLU A 63 -26.48 -37.86 -30.07
N SER A 64 -25.95 -37.09 -29.14
CA SER A 64 -25.20 -35.88 -29.48
C SER A 64 -23.70 -36.22 -29.50
N LYS A 65 -23.13 -36.38 -30.67
CA LYS A 65 -21.71 -36.36 -30.88
C LYS A 65 -21.21 -34.95 -30.53
N THR A 66 -20.62 -34.82 -29.36
CA THR A 66 -19.90 -33.58 -29.03
C THR A 66 -18.54 -33.65 -29.70
N GLU A 67 -18.38 -32.95 -30.82
CA GLU A 67 -17.07 -32.66 -31.38
C GLU A 67 -16.33 -31.69 -30.45
N VAL A 68 -15.25 -32.18 -29.84
CA VAL A 68 -14.32 -31.31 -29.10
C VAL A 68 -13.43 -30.61 -30.14
N GLN A 69 -13.75 -29.35 -30.44
CA GLN A 69 -12.83 -28.50 -31.18
C GLN A 69 -11.64 -28.13 -30.28
N ILE A 70 -10.48 -28.66 -30.62
CA ILE A 70 -9.22 -28.23 -30.02
C ILE A 70 -8.91 -26.84 -30.54
N ILE A 71 -9.16 -25.81 -29.74
CA ILE A 71 -8.74 -24.44 -30.07
C ILE A 71 -7.24 -24.35 -29.80
N ASN A 72 -6.44 -24.57 -30.86
CA ASN A 72 -5.00 -24.30 -30.87
C ASN A 72 -4.78 -22.78 -30.98
N ARG A 73 -5.02 -22.04 -29.88
CA ARG A 73 -4.56 -20.67 -29.80
C ARG A 73 -4.46 -20.21 -28.34
N ILE A 74 -3.31 -20.50 -27.72
CA ILE A 74 -2.80 -19.66 -26.64
C ILE A 74 -1.56 -18.99 -27.24
N GLU A 75 -1.77 -17.91 -27.98
CA GLU A 75 -0.70 -16.97 -28.31
C GLU A 75 -0.64 -15.92 -27.19
N PHE A 76 0.09 -16.22 -26.14
CA PHE A 76 0.59 -15.20 -25.22
C PHE A 76 2.08 -15.01 -25.52
N MET A 77 2.37 -14.00 -26.30
CA MET A 77 3.57 -13.20 -26.56
C MET A 77 3.86 -13.10 -28.05
N PRO A 78 4.07 -11.90 -28.59
CA PRO A 78 4.51 -11.72 -29.95
C PRO A 78 5.94 -12.23 -30.10
N LYS A 79 6.16 -13.14 -31.06
CA LYS A 79 7.50 -13.55 -31.48
C LYS A 79 8.25 -12.31 -31.97
N LYS A 80 9.41 -12.01 -31.39
CA LYS A 80 10.35 -11.02 -31.90
C LYS A 80 10.79 -11.42 -33.30
N ASN A 81 10.28 -10.76 -34.30
CA ASN A 81 10.90 -10.77 -35.66
C ASN A 81 12.21 -10.02 -35.54
N LYS A 82 13.31 -10.74 -35.87
CA LYS A 82 14.60 -10.13 -36.10
C LYS A 82 14.56 -9.51 -37.49
N GLU A 83 14.23 -8.25 -37.60
CA GLU A 83 14.64 -7.44 -38.75
C GLU A 83 15.67 -6.42 -38.28
N LYS A 84 16.83 -6.54 -38.93
CA LYS A 84 17.92 -5.58 -38.83
C LYS A 84 17.52 -4.32 -39.61
N ASN A 85 17.25 -3.23 -38.90
CA ASN A 85 17.56 -1.90 -39.42
C ASN A 85 17.88 -0.99 -38.23
N ALA A 86 19.15 -0.66 -38.14
CA ALA A 86 19.68 0.27 -37.15
C ALA A 86 19.34 1.69 -37.57
N THR A 87 18.38 2.30 -36.93
CA THR A 87 18.29 3.76 -36.76
C THR A 87 17.78 4.04 -35.37
N ASN A 88 18.51 4.87 -34.65
CA ASN A 88 18.29 5.42 -33.30
C ASN A 88 16.91 5.13 -32.68
N VAL A 89 16.75 3.94 -32.10
CA VAL A 89 15.72 3.67 -31.11
C VAL A 89 16.36 3.98 -29.78
N GLU A 90 15.85 4.98 -29.08
CA GLU A 90 16.06 5.14 -27.66
C GLU A 90 15.92 3.76 -27.03
N LYS A 91 17.00 3.27 -26.39
CA LYS A 91 16.97 2.00 -25.66
C LYS A 91 15.79 2.07 -24.72
N GLU A 92 14.74 1.31 -24.98
CA GLU A 92 13.66 1.07 -24.02
C GLU A 92 14.34 0.69 -22.70
N GLN A 93 14.28 1.60 -21.73
CA GLN A 93 14.90 1.40 -20.45
C GLN A 93 14.15 0.24 -19.80
N SER A 94 14.76 -0.94 -19.69
CA SER A 94 14.15 -2.11 -19.06
C SER A 94 13.70 -1.73 -17.64
N MET A 95 12.54 -2.21 -17.23
CA MET A 95 12.04 -2.01 -15.86
C MET A 95 12.99 -2.68 -14.89
N LYS A 96 13.72 -1.86 -14.11
CA LYS A 96 14.85 -2.30 -13.29
C LYS A 96 14.43 -3.21 -12.15
N PHE A 97 13.32 -2.87 -11.46
CA PHE A 97 12.87 -3.58 -10.26
C PHE A 97 11.73 -4.54 -10.56
N PHE A 98 10.69 -4.11 -11.26
CA PHE A 98 9.50 -4.91 -11.52
C PHE A 98 9.71 -6.10 -12.47
N GLU A 99 10.80 -6.12 -13.25
CA GLU A 99 11.18 -7.27 -14.10
C GLU A 99 12.20 -8.18 -13.43
N LYS A 100 13.04 -7.66 -12.55
CA LYS A 100 14.14 -8.39 -11.92
C LYS A 100 13.72 -9.13 -10.67
N TYR A 101 12.83 -8.54 -9.86
CA TYR A 101 12.45 -9.05 -8.56
C TYR A 101 11.11 -9.78 -8.65
N ASP A 102 11.14 -11.08 -8.33
CA ASP A 102 9.99 -11.96 -8.46
C ASP A 102 9.33 -12.17 -7.09
N SER A 103 8.12 -11.63 -6.93
CA SER A 103 7.33 -11.79 -5.72
C SER A 103 6.93 -13.25 -5.44
N PHE A 104 6.81 -14.10 -6.46
CA PHE A 104 6.58 -15.54 -6.28
C PHE A 104 7.77 -16.26 -5.63
N LYS A 105 8.96 -15.69 -5.73
CA LYS A 105 10.17 -16.18 -5.05
C LYS A 105 10.42 -15.45 -3.73
N ASN A 106 9.51 -14.56 -3.34
CA ASN A 106 9.66 -13.68 -2.18
C ASN A 106 10.96 -12.85 -2.19
N GLN A 107 11.40 -12.46 -3.39
CA GLN A 107 12.59 -11.62 -3.55
C GLN A 107 12.27 -10.19 -3.13
N ARG A 108 13.11 -9.63 -2.27
CA ARG A 108 12.98 -8.28 -1.72
C ARG A 108 14.09 -7.40 -2.24
N VAL A 109 13.76 -6.16 -2.62
CA VAL A 109 14.75 -5.15 -2.99
C VAL A 109 15.39 -4.60 -1.73
N GLU A 110 16.70 -4.64 -1.68
CA GLU A 110 17.56 -4.06 -0.63
C GLU A 110 18.72 -3.34 -1.29
N ILE A 111 19.07 -2.15 -0.78
CA ILE A 111 20.20 -1.34 -1.28
C ILE A 111 21.12 -0.94 -0.14
N LEU A 112 20.58 -0.56 1.02
CA LEU A 112 21.29 -0.20 2.23
C LEU A 112 21.09 -1.28 3.28
N ASN A 113 22.14 -1.86 3.85
CA ASN A 113 22.02 -2.86 4.91
C ASN A 113 21.87 -2.24 6.32
N GLU A 114 21.67 -3.06 7.34
CA GLU A 114 21.46 -2.64 8.73
C GLU A 114 22.68 -1.93 9.34
N GLU A 115 23.88 -2.17 8.79
CA GLU A 115 25.14 -1.50 9.19
C GLU A 115 25.32 -0.13 8.51
N GLY A 116 24.40 0.26 7.63
CA GLY A 116 24.46 1.52 6.88
C GLY A 116 25.44 1.48 5.70
N ASN A 117 25.74 0.29 5.17
CA ASN A 117 26.53 0.10 3.97
C ASN A 117 25.64 -0.07 2.75
N VAL A 118 25.97 0.61 1.65
CA VAL A 118 25.32 0.39 0.37
C VAL A 118 25.84 -0.92 -0.23
N ILE A 119 24.94 -1.91 -0.39
CA ILE A 119 25.28 -3.25 -0.89
C ILE A 119 25.00 -3.42 -2.39
N HIS A 120 24.18 -2.53 -2.96
CA HIS A 120 23.78 -2.53 -4.37
C HIS A 120 23.77 -1.11 -4.94
N GLU A 121 24.96 -0.52 -5.13
CA GLU A 121 25.08 0.86 -5.64
C GLU A 121 24.47 1.03 -7.03
N GLU A 122 24.50 -0.01 -7.87
CA GLU A 122 23.92 0.00 -9.22
C GLU A 122 22.38 0.12 -9.22
N LEU A 123 21.76 -0.18 -8.08
CA LEU A 123 20.32 -0.08 -7.88
C LEU A 123 19.88 1.25 -7.29
N ARG A 124 20.78 1.98 -6.66
CA ARG A 124 20.51 3.29 -6.05
C ARG A 124 20.06 4.29 -7.11
N SER A 125 19.02 5.06 -6.79
CA SER A 125 18.64 6.22 -7.60
C SER A 125 19.74 7.28 -7.59
N LYS A 126 20.05 7.82 -8.76
CA LYS A 126 20.99 8.94 -8.90
C LYS A 126 20.42 10.25 -8.35
N GLU A 127 19.09 10.33 -8.27
CA GLU A 127 18.39 11.48 -7.70
C GLU A 127 18.45 11.51 -6.17
N LEU A 128 18.72 10.37 -5.51
CA LEU A 128 18.91 10.29 -4.07
C LEU A 128 20.37 10.60 -3.70
N THR A 129 20.73 11.88 -3.79
CA THR A 129 22.05 12.38 -3.38
C THR A 129 22.22 12.32 -1.86
N ASP A 130 23.46 12.48 -1.38
CA ASP A 130 23.74 12.45 0.05
C ASP A 130 23.06 13.62 0.80
N GLU A 131 22.86 14.76 0.13
CA GLU A 131 22.11 15.89 0.67
C GLU A 131 20.64 15.55 0.85
N LYS A 132 20.03 14.86 -0.12
CA LYS A 132 18.64 14.37 0.01
C LYS A 132 18.51 13.30 1.09
N VAL A 133 19.49 12.42 1.25
CA VAL A 133 19.52 11.45 2.35
C VAL A 133 19.56 12.16 3.70
N LEU A 134 20.36 13.23 3.82
CA LEU A 134 20.40 14.05 5.03
C LEU A 134 19.07 14.78 5.29
N GLU A 135 18.45 15.32 4.24
CA GLU A 135 17.11 15.93 4.34
C GLU A 135 16.07 14.89 4.81
N ALA A 136 16.03 13.73 4.16
CA ALA A 136 15.15 12.62 4.54
C ALA A 136 15.36 12.21 6.00
N TYR A 137 16.60 12.04 6.43
CA TYR A 137 16.94 11.69 7.80
C TYR A 137 16.42 12.70 8.82
N LYS A 138 16.57 14.01 8.54
CA LYS A 138 16.06 15.06 9.41
C LYS A 138 14.53 15.01 9.55
N ILE A 139 13.80 14.70 8.46
CA ILE A 139 12.34 14.55 8.47
C ILE A 139 11.94 13.27 9.22
N MET A 140 12.62 12.15 8.98
CA MET A 140 12.41 10.91 9.72
C MET A 140 12.59 11.12 11.23
N ASN A 141 13.67 11.81 11.62
CA ASN A 141 13.94 12.15 13.01
C ASN A 141 12.89 13.10 13.60
N LEU A 142 12.44 14.08 12.82
CA LEU A 142 11.36 15.00 13.22
C LEU A 142 10.05 14.26 13.48
N SER A 143 9.68 13.33 12.60
CA SER A 143 8.49 12.51 12.76
C SER A 143 8.57 11.62 14.01
N ARG A 144 9.73 10.99 14.28
CA ARG A 144 9.96 10.20 15.48
C ARG A 144 9.82 11.04 16.75
N ASN A 145 10.43 12.21 16.79
CA ASN A 145 10.35 13.14 17.90
C ASN A 145 8.91 13.68 18.09
N GLN A 146 8.18 13.92 17.00
CA GLN A 146 6.76 14.27 17.04
C GLN A 146 5.93 13.15 17.65
N ASP A 147 6.10 11.91 17.21
CA ASP A 147 5.40 10.74 17.72
C ASP A 147 5.59 10.59 19.24
N ASP A 148 6.83 10.70 19.69
CA ASP A 148 7.17 10.63 21.12
C ASP A 148 6.51 11.77 21.94
N TYR A 149 6.52 12.98 21.38
CA TYR A 149 5.91 14.14 22.03
C TYR A 149 4.38 13.98 22.11
N GLN A 150 3.73 13.60 21.02
CA GLN A 150 2.27 13.41 20.96
C GLN A 150 1.82 12.28 21.90
N ASN A 151 2.56 11.18 21.98
CA ASN A 151 2.30 10.10 22.93
C ASN A 151 2.36 10.59 24.40
N LYS A 152 3.32 11.49 24.73
CA LYS A 152 3.40 12.11 26.05
C LYS A 152 2.19 13.02 26.30
N MET A 153 1.80 13.82 25.32
CA MET A 153 0.65 14.75 25.46
C MET A 153 -0.67 14.00 25.60
N GLN A 154 -0.84 12.89 24.90
CA GLN A 154 -2.01 12.03 25.06
C GLN A 154 -2.09 11.45 26.50
N ARG A 155 -0.99 10.92 27.03
CA ARG A 155 -0.93 10.40 28.41
C ARG A 155 -1.20 11.46 29.46
N LEU A 156 -0.95 12.73 29.17
CA LEU A 156 -1.28 13.88 30.00
C LEU A 156 -2.73 14.39 29.82
N GLY A 157 -3.54 13.70 29.00
CA GLY A 157 -4.91 14.11 28.69
C GLY A 157 -5.03 15.39 27.87
N LYS A 158 -3.94 15.83 27.22
CA LYS A 158 -3.91 17.07 26.42
C LYS A 158 -4.17 16.82 24.92
N MET A 159 -4.36 15.56 24.53
CA MET A 159 -4.57 15.12 23.18
C MET A 159 -5.41 13.84 23.16
N LEU A 160 -6.16 13.61 22.10
CA LEU A 160 -6.91 12.37 21.89
C LEU A 160 -5.98 11.21 21.46
N SER A 161 -6.56 10.04 21.18
CA SER A 161 -5.80 8.89 20.68
C SER A 161 -5.03 9.26 19.41
N PHE A 162 -3.77 8.85 19.37
CA PHE A 162 -2.83 9.15 18.30
C PHE A 162 -2.21 7.85 17.77
N LEU A 163 -1.92 7.81 16.48
CA LEU A 163 -1.32 6.68 15.78
C LEU A 163 0.03 7.08 15.20
N SER A 164 1.11 6.54 15.78
CA SER A 164 2.48 6.90 15.40
C SER A 164 2.96 6.20 14.12
N SER A 165 3.84 6.86 13.38
CA SER A 165 4.59 6.30 12.24
C SER A 165 5.83 5.51 12.68
N THR A 166 6.10 5.42 13.97
CA THR A 166 7.35 4.89 14.54
C THR A 166 7.69 3.51 14.00
N GLY A 167 8.81 3.41 13.28
CA GLY A 167 9.32 2.23 12.58
C GLY A 167 9.07 2.22 11.07
N GLN A 168 8.24 3.14 10.53
CA GLN A 168 7.88 3.22 9.12
C GLN A 168 8.44 4.48 8.43
N GLU A 169 9.26 5.28 9.12
CA GLU A 169 9.67 6.61 8.67
C GLU A 169 10.43 6.57 7.35
N ALA A 170 11.29 5.55 7.10
CA ALA A 170 12.02 5.44 5.83
C ALA A 170 11.07 5.14 4.66
N THR A 171 10.05 4.31 4.89
CA THR A 171 9.00 4.07 3.91
C THR A 171 8.27 5.36 3.58
N GLU A 172 7.73 6.03 4.59
CA GLU A 172 6.87 7.19 4.44
C GLU A 172 7.61 8.40 3.83
N VAL A 173 8.79 8.71 4.34
CA VAL A 173 9.61 9.81 3.80
C VAL A 173 10.11 9.47 2.41
N GLY A 174 10.57 8.23 2.19
CA GLY A 174 11.14 7.81 0.91
C GLY A 174 10.18 7.92 -0.28
N TYR A 175 8.91 7.56 -0.10
CA TYR A 175 7.93 7.74 -1.18
C TYR A 175 7.40 9.18 -1.27
N ALA A 176 7.18 9.85 -0.12
CA ALA A 176 6.57 11.18 -0.11
C ALA A 176 7.48 12.28 -0.65
N MET A 177 8.82 12.14 -0.53
CA MET A 177 9.78 13.06 -1.14
C MET A 177 9.67 13.16 -2.67
N GLN A 178 9.01 12.21 -3.30
CA GLN A 178 8.86 12.14 -4.75
C GLN A 178 7.53 12.67 -5.26
N VAL A 179 6.61 13.03 -4.36
CA VAL A 179 5.33 13.67 -4.70
C VAL A 179 5.62 15.08 -5.20
N LYS A 180 5.32 15.34 -6.47
CA LYS A 180 5.52 16.65 -7.08
C LYS A 180 4.42 17.61 -6.61
N LYS A 181 4.80 18.57 -5.76
CA LYS A 181 3.87 19.58 -5.22
C LYS A 181 3.11 20.31 -6.33
N GLY A 182 1.82 20.51 -6.13
CA GLY A 182 0.93 21.20 -7.10
C GLY A 182 0.59 20.37 -8.34
N ALA A 183 1.05 19.12 -8.44
CA ALA A 183 0.80 18.25 -9.58
C ALA A 183 0.34 16.86 -9.14
N ASP A 184 1.23 16.10 -8.49
CA ASP A 184 0.91 14.75 -8.04
C ASP A 184 0.02 14.77 -6.80
N TRP A 185 -0.69 13.66 -6.55
CA TRP A 185 -1.60 13.49 -5.42
C TRP A 185 -1.04 12.47 -4.43
N PHE A 186 -1.26 12.73 -3.16
CA PHE A 186 -1.02 11.75 -2.10
C PHE A 186 -2.32 11.45 -1.34
N VAL A 187 -2.69 10.17 -1.28
CA VAL A 187 -3.86 9.65 -0.58
C VAL A 187 -3.38 8.67 0.48
N GLY A 188 -3.11 9.21 1.66
CA GLY A 188 -2.50 8.47 2.76
C GLY A 188 -3.49 7.77 3.66
N ALA A 189 -3.02 6.72 4.32
CA ALA A 189 -3.69 6.09 5.45
C ALA A 189 -3.46 6.90 6.73
N TYR A 190 -4.24 6.65 7.76
CA TYR A 190 -4.19 7.39 9.02
C TYR A 190 -2.85 7.34 9.77
N ARG A 191 -1.93 6.43 9.43
CA ARG A 191 -0.62 6.27 10.09
C ARG A 191 0.53 6.99 9.37
N ASN A 192 0.27 7.76 8.35
CA ASN A 192 1.31 8.34 7.49
C ASN A 192 1.76 9.74 7.92
N ASN A 193 2.02 9.96 9.22
CA ASN A 193 2.42 11.27 9.75
C ASN A 193 3.72 11.79 9.10
N ALA A 194 4.73 10.91 8.92
CA ALA A 194 5.99 11.29 8.28
C ALA A 194 5.79 11.65 6.79
N ALA A 195 4.89 10.94 6.10
CA ALA A 195 4.58 11.25 4.71
C ALA A 195 3.85 12.59 4.55
N TRP A 196 2.89 12.90 5.44
CA TRP A 196 2.20 14.19 5.41
C TRP A 196 3.16 15.36 5.67
N LEU A 197 4.05 15.23 6.66
CA LEU A 197 5.11 16.23 6.90
C LEU A 197 5.96 16.43 5.65
N THR A 198 6.39 15.34 5.02
CA THR A 198 7.21 15.35 3.82
C THR A 198 6.49 15.97 2.62
N ALA A 199 5.21 15.66 2.45
CA ALA A 199 4.36 16.24 1.39
C ALA A 199 4.10 17.73 1.58
N GLY A 200 4.30 18.26 2.79
CA GLY A 200 4.19 19.69 3.09
C GLY A 200 2.98 20.08 3.94
N ILE A 201 2.31 19.12 4.58
CA ILE A 201 1.30 19.42 5.59
C ILE A 201 2.01 19.96 6.84
N PRO A 202 1.65 21.15 7.34
CA PRO A 202 2.25 21.68 8.56
C PRO A 202 2.03 20.76 9.76
N MET A 203 3.04 20.63 10.61
CA MET A 203 2.94 19.78 11.80
C MET A 203 1.76 20.14 12.71
N ARG A 204 1.50 21.45 12.89
CA ARG A 204 0.34 21.92 13.67
C ARG A 204 -0.99 21.41 13.15
N ASN A 205 -1.13 21.24 11.82
CA ASN A 205 -2.34 20.71 11.22
C ASN A 205 -2.53 19.23 11.59
N ILE A 206 -1.46 18.43 11.48
CA ILE A 206 -1.47 17.02 11.87
C ILE A 206 -1.82 16.89 13.36
N MET A 207 -1.19 17.70 14.20
CA MET A 207 -1.46 17.71 15.65
C MET A 207 -2.88 18.18 15.98
N LEU A 208 -3.40 19.18 15.26
CA LEU A 208 -4.75 19.71 15.44
C LEU A 208 -5.81 18.64 15.11
N TYR A 209 -5.61 17.90 14.01
CA TYR A 209 -6.47 16.77 13.68
C TYR A 209 -6.49 15.71 14.80
N TRP A 210 -5.33 15.28 15.28
CA TRP A 210 -5.22 14.32 16.39
C TRP A 210 -5.66 14.89 17.74
N ALA A 211 -5.81 16.20 17.85
CA ALA A 211 -6.45 16.87 19.00
C ALA A 211 -7.98 16.96 18.87
N GLY A 212 -8.56 16.36 17.81
CA GLY A 212 -10.00 16.26 17.61
C GLY A 212 -10.61 17.40 16.78
N ASN A 213 -9.82 18.19 16.09
CA ASN A 213 -10.29 19.27 15.24
C ASN A 213 -10.08 18.96 13.77
N GLU A 214 -11.17 18.70 13.05
CA GLU A 214 -11.18 18.33 11.62
C GLU A 214 -10.56 19.40 10.69
N THR A 215 -10.49 20.66 11.13
CA THR A 215 -9.83 21.73 10.34
C THR A 215 -8.33 21.45 10.15
N GLY A 216 -7.73 20.60 11.00
CA GLY A 216 -6.37 20.08 10.80
C GLY A 216 -6.18 19.31 9.50
N ASN A 217 -7.26 18.78 8.90
CA ASN A 217 -7.24 18.09 7.62
C ASN A 217 -7.18 19.03 6.40
N ILE A 218 -7.28 20.34 6.59
CA ILE A 218 -7.21 21.29 5.49
C ILE A 218 -5.77 21.37 4.98
N ALA A 219 -5.54 20.84 3.77
CA ALA A 219 -4.24 20.95 3.11
C ALA A 219 -3.99 22.41 2.68
N PRO A 220 -2.75 22.91 2.80
CA PRO A 220 -2.38 24.21 2.24
C PRO A 220 -2.59 24.26 0.74
N GLU A 221 -2.78 25.47 0.22
CA GLU A 221 -2.90 25.69 -1.23
C GLU A 221 -1.69 25.13 -1.99
N GLY A 222 -1.94 24.45 -3.10
CA GLY A 222 -0.90 23.79 -3.90
C GLY A 222 -0.36 22.48 -3.33
N ILE A 223 -0.93 21.96 -2.24
CA ILE A 223 -0.62 20.64 -1.70
C ILE A 223 -1.79 19.67 -1.96
N ASN A 224 -1.60 18.75 -2.88
CA ASN A 224 -2.61 17.77 -3.27
C ASN A 224 -2.57 16.53 -2.36
N VAL A 225 -3.02 16.69 -1.14
CA VAL A 225 -3.12 15.63 -0.14
C VAL A 225 -4.57 15.53 0.30
N LEU A 226 -5.16 14.34 0.26
CA LEU A 226 -6.51 14.15 0.78
C LEU A 226 -6.54 14.17 2.31
N PRO A 227 -7.66 14.57 2.91
CA PRO A 227 -7.89 14.46 4.33
C PRO A 227 -7.61 13.07 4.88
N VAL A 228 -7.21 12.99 6.15
CA VAL A 228 -7.06 11.71 6.84
C VAL A 228 -8.37 10.95 6.81
N ASN A 229 -8.33 9.71 6.34
CA ASN A 229 -9.47 8.81 6.30
C ASN A 229 -9.17 7.57 7.14
N ILE A 230 -9.95 7.36 8.19
CA ILE A 230 -9.76 6.25 9.14
C ILE A 230 -10.23 4.89 8.57
N PRO A 231 -11.35 4.78 7.81
CA PRO A 231 -11.75 3.53 7.16
C PRO A 231 -10.62 2.96 6.31
N ILE A 232 -10.25 1.71 6.60
CA ILE A 232 -9.09 1.05 6.01
C ILE A 232 -9.36 0.72 4.54
N ALA A 233 -8.37 0.92 3.67
CA ALA A 233 -8.37 0.64 2.23
C ALA A 233 -9.25 1.56 1.35
N THR A 234 -10.13 2.42 1.90
CA THR A 234 -10.90 3.39 1.13
C THR A 234 -10.01 4.37 0.35
N GLN A 235 -8.79 4.58 0.83
CA GLN A 235 -7.74 5.37 0.15
C GLN A 235 -7.47 4.86 -1.27
N TYR A 236 -7.53 3.56 -1.48
CA TYR A 236 -7.28 2.94 -2.78
C TYR A 236 -8.37 3.29 -3.81
N SER A 237 -9.65 3.24 -3.41
CA SER A 237 -10.78 3.64 -4.26
C SER A 237 -10.71 5.11 -4.61
N GLN A 238 -10.43 5.97 -3.63
CA GLN A 238 -10.26 7.42 -3.82
C GLN A 238 -9.11 7.72 -4.79
N ALA A 239 -7.94 7.09 -4.57
CA ALA A 239 -6.76 7.26 -5.43
C ALA A 239 -7.02 6.81 -6.87
N SER A 240 -7.71 5.69 -7.04
CA SER A 240 -8.08 5.17 -8.37
C SER A 240 -8.99 6.15 -9.12
N GLY A 241 -9.95 6.76 -8.43
CA GLY A 241 -10.85 7.77 -8.99
C GLY A 241 -10.10 9.05 -9.40
N ILE A 242 -9.21 9.55 -8.54
CA ILE A 242 -8.36 10.71 -8.84
C ILE A 242 -7.44 10.42 -10.03
N ALA A 243 -6.76 9.26 -10.02
CA ALA A 243 -5.88 8.85 -11.12
C ALA A 243 -6.64 8.70 -12.45
N PHE A 244 -7.88 8.23 -12.41
CA PHE A 244 -8.75 8.19 -13.58
C PHE A 244 -9.07 9.60 -14.10
N ALA A 245 -9.40 10.54 -13.19
CA ALA A 245 -9.65 11.93 -13.56
C ALA A 245 -8.40 12.59 -14.16
N GLU A 246 -7.21 12.35 -13.59
CA GLU A 246 -5.94 12.87 -14.12
C GLU A 246 -5.65 12.31 -15.52
N LYS A 247 -5.89 11.03 -15.74
CA LYS A 247 -5.79 10.40 -17.08
C LYS A 247 -6.80 11.00 -18.05
N TYR A 248 -8.05 11.17 -17.63
CA TYR A 248 -9.11 11.77 -18.47
C TYR A 248 -8.77 13.20 -18.88
N LYS A 249 -8.25 14.00 -17.96
CA LYS A 249 -7.74 15.36 -18.21
C LYS A 249 -6.44 15.38 -19.02
N LYS A 250 -5.85 14.21 -19.31
CA LYS A 250 -4.57 14.07 -20.03
C LYS A 250 -3.41 14.78 -19.35
N THR A 251 -3.43 14.91 -18.04
CA THR A 251 -2.28 15.40 -17.27
C THR A 251 -1.18 14.33 -17.23
N LYS A 252 -0.02 14.70 -16.69
CA LYS A 252 1.05 13.75 -16.37
C LYS A 252 1.18 13.50 -14.87
N ASN A 253 0.16 13.90 -14.10
CA ASN A 253 0.15 13.75 -12.66
C ASN A 253 -0.03 12.27 -12.28
N VAL A 254 0.59 11.90 -11.16
CA VAL A 254 0.56 10.55 -10.61
C VAL A 254 -0.10 10.59 -9.23
N VAL A 255 -0.81 9.54 -8.88
CA VAL A 255 -1.42 9.40 -7.56
C VAL A 255 -0.69 8.32 -6.78
N LEU A 256 -0.19 8.66 -5.60
CA LEU A 256 0.38 7.73 -4.65
C LEU A 256 -0.64 7.44 -3.55
N THR A 257 -0.81 6.18 -3.20
CA THR A 257 -1.73 5.78 -2.12
C THR A 257 -1.17 4.65 -1.30
N THR A 258 -1.52 4.63 -0.01
CA THR A 258 -1.05 3.62 0.94
C THR A 258 -2.19 2.94 1.67
N THR A 259 -1.94 1.73 2.14
CA THR A 259 -2.72 1.06 3.18
C THR A 259 -1.79 0.20 4.04
N GLY A 260 -2.20 -0.09 5.28
CA GLY A 260 -1.54 -1.09 6.10
C GLY A 260 -1.85 -2.52 5.63
N ASP A 261 -1.13 -3.49 6.18
CA ASP A 261 -1.33 -4.93 5.91
C ASP A 261 -2.77 -5.39 6.18
N GLY A 262 -3.44 -4.88 7.22
CA GLY A 262 -4.84 -5.16 7.50
C GLY A 262 -5.79 -4.75 6.39
N GLY A 263 -5.54 -3.62 5.73
CA GLY A 263 -6.37 -3.11 4.62
C GLY A 263 -6.38 -4.01 3.40
N THR A 264 -5.39 -4.89 3.26
CA THR A 264 -5.35 -5.86 2.15
C THR A 264 -6.40 -6.97 2.27
N SER A 265 -7.17 -7.00 3.34
CA SER A 265 -8.30 -7.94 3.54
C SER A 265 -9.64 -7.33 3.15
N GLU A 266 -9.69 -6.02 2.91
CA GLU A 266 -10.90 -5.33 2.47
C GLU A 266 -11.18 -5.56 0.99
N GLY A 267 -12.48 -5.57 0.61
CA GLY A 267 -12.91 -5.70 -0.79
C GLY A 267 -12.40 -4.57 -1.66
N GLU A 268 -12.46 -3.34 -1.15
CA GLU A 268 -11.98 -2.13 -1.85
C GLU A 268 -10.54 -2.20 -2.31
N PHE A 269 -9.66 -2.90 -1.56
CA PHE A 269 -8.28 -3.12 -1.96
C PHE A 269 -8.18 -3.77 -3.36
N TYR A 270 -8.98 -4.80 -3.62
CA TYR A 270 -8.96 -5.51 -4.90
C TYR A 270 -9.75 -4.79 -5.98
N GLU A 271 -10.90 -4.24 -5.63
CA GLU A 271 -11.79 -3.54 -6.55
C GLU A 271 -11.12 -2.30 -7.14
N ALA A 272 -10.48 -1.50 -6.28
CA ALA A 272 -9.73 -0.32 -6.69
C ALA A 272 -8.57 -0.65 -7.63
N MET A 273 -7.80 -1.68 -7.31
CA MET A 273 -6.69 -2.12 -8.16
C MET A 273 -7.18 -2.68 -9.49
N ASN A 274 -8.27 -3.46 -9.50
CA ASN A 274 -8.89 -3.98 -10.72
C ASN A 274 -9.36 -2.83 -11.62
N PHE A 275 -10.07 -1.85 -11.07
CA PHE A 275 -10.49 -0.65 -11.78
C PHE A 275 -9.28 0.11 -12.35
N ALA A 276 -8.26 0.34 -11.51
CA ALA A 276 -7.05 1.06 -11.91
C ALA A 276 -6.33 0.36 -13.06
N LYS A 277 -6.23 -0.97 -13.01
CA LYS A 277 -5.57 -1.75 -14.07
C LYS A 277 -6.38 -1.80 -15.35
N LEU A 278 -7.69 -2.00 -15.24
CA LEU A 278 -8.59 -2.00 -16.40
C LEU A 278 -8.47 -0.68 -17.20
N HIS A 279 -8.38 0.42 -16.49
CA HIS A 279 -8.28 1.75 -17.07
C HIS A 279 -6.84 2.24 -17.25
N GLU A 280 -5.82 1.45 -16.90
CA GLU A 280 -4.39 1.82 -16.98
C GLU A 280 -4.14 3.23 -16.43
N VAL A 281 -4.64 3.49 -15.21
CA VAL A 281 -4.53 4.83 -14.59
C VAL A 281 -3.16 5.04 -13.94
N PRO A 282 -2.66 6.29 -13.84
CA PRO A 282 -1.36 6.61 -13.27
C PRO A 282 -1.37 6.56 -11.73
N CYS A 283 -1.51 5.35 -11.15
CA CYS A 283 -1.57 5.15 -9.70
C CYS A 283 -0.44 4.23 -9.21
N VAL A 284 0.18 4.60 -8.09
CA VAL A 284 1.13 3.77 -7.35
C VAL A 284 0.47 3.33 -6.05
N PHE A 285 0.10 2.06 -5.97
CA PHE A 285 -0.45 1.42 -4.79
C PHE A 285 0.67 0.92 -3.89
N MET A 286 0.57 1.16 -2.59
CA MET A 286 1.61 0.81 -1.62
C MET A 286 0.98 0.13 -0.40
N VAL A 287 1.53 -1.02 0.00
CA VAL A 287 1.17 -1.72 1.22
C VAL A 287 2.29 -1.58 2.23
N GLU A 288 2.03 -0.93 3.34
CA GLU A 288 2.94 -0.83 4.48
C GLU A 288 2.75 -2.05 5.38
N ASN A 289 3.46 -3.14 5.04
CA ASN A 289 3.43 -4.39 5.78
C ASN A 289 4.24 -4.24 7.08
N ASN A 290 3.62 -3.64 8.08
CA ASN A 290 4.23 -3.43 9.39
C ASN A 290 4.01 -4.61 10.36
N LYS A 291 3.56 -5.76 9.86
CA LYS A 291 3.36 -7.07 10.50
C LYS A 291 2.14 -7.19 11.41
N TRP A 292 1.47 -6.08 11.76
CA TRP A 292 0.44 -6.09 12.78
C TRP A 292 -0.77 -5.22 12.39
N ALA A 293 -1.91 -5.85 12.13
CA ALA A 293 -3.21 -5.18 12.02
C ALA A 293 -3.84 -5.13 13.41
N ILE A 294 -3.68 -3.99 14.11
CA ILE A 294 -3.97 -3.84 15.55
C ILE A 294 -3.16 -4.89 16.33
N SER A 295 -3.82 -5.93 16.82
CA SER A 295 -3.26 -7.08 17.53
C SER A 295 -3.22 -8.38 16.70
N THR A 296 -3.64 -8.33 15.44
CA THR A 296 -3.64 -9.48 14.55
C THR A 296 -2.34 -9.54 13.77
N PRO A 297 -1.50 -10.58 13.97
CA PRO A 297 -0.27 -10.74 13.22
C PRO A 297 -0.57 -11.13 11.75
N ARG A 298 0.31 -10.72 10.84
CA ARG A 298 0.20 -11.03 9.40
C ARG A 298 -0.11 -12.51 9.13
N SER A 299 0.51 -13.43 9.86
CA SER A 299 0.34 -14.89 9.70
C SER A 299 -1.10 -15.38 9.91
N LYS A 300 -1.92 -14.60 10.66
CA LYS A 300 -3.35 -14.86 10.86
C LYS A 300 -4.24 -14.06 9.90
N ALA A 301 -3.73 -12.98 9.33
CA ALA A 301 -4.50 -12.12 8.43
C ALA A 301 -4.58 -12.68 7.00
N THR A 302 -3.53 -13.36 6.51
CA THR A 302 -3.51 -13.91 5.15
C THR A 302 -2.63 -15.16 5.03
N LYS A 303 -2.99 -16.02 4.07
CA LYS A 303 -2.16 -17.16 3.62
C LYS A 303 -1.35 -16.85 2.35
N ALA A 304 -1.50 -15.65 1.78
CA ALA A 304 -0.67 -15.22 0.66
C ALA A 304 0.82 -15.20 1.09
N LEU A 305 1.71 -15.56 0.18
CA LEU A 305 3.16 -15.60 0.42
C LEU A 305 3.67 -14.22 0.88
N ASN A 306 3.20 -13.18 0.23
CA ASN A 306 3.43 -11.76 0.53
C ASN A 306 2.23 -10.94 0.03
N PHE A 307 2.20 -9.63 0.28
CA PHE A 307 1.10 -8.79 -0.19
C PHE A 307 1.29 -8.33 -1.64
N ALA A 308 2.52 -8.22 -2.12
CA ALA A 308 2.83 -7.86 -3.50
C ALA A 308 2.17 -8.83 -4.51
N ILE A 309 2.16 -10.13 -4.20
CA ILE A 309 1.56 -11.17 -5.05
C ILE A 309 0.04 -10.95 -5.29
N LYS A 310 -0.65 -10.21 -4.40
CA LYS A 310 -2.07 -9.90 -4.55
C LYS A 310 -2.35 -9.05 -5.80
N GLY A 311 -1.37 -8.25 -6.25
CA GLY A 311 -1.47 -7.48 -7.49
C GLY A 311 -1.54 -8.34 -8.75
N VAL A 312 -1.00 -9.57 -8.70
CA VAL A 312 -1.04 -10.50 -9.82
C VAL A 312 -2.47 -10.88 -10.21
N SER A 313 -3.37 -11.01 -9.21
CA SER A 313 -4.77 -11.38 -9.43
C SER A 313 -5.54 -10.40 -10.35
N VAL A 314 -5.07 -9.17 -10.43
CA VAL A 314 -5.64 -8.10 -11.27
C VAL A 314 -4.67 -7.63 -12.36
N GLY A 315 -3.55 -8.34 -12.58
CA GLY A 315 -2.58 -8.05 -13.64
C GLY A 315 -1.70 -6.83 -13.41
N ILE A 316 -1.55 -6.37 -12.16
CA ILE A 316 -0.69 -5.24 -11.78
C ILE A 316 0.74 -5.74 -11.53
N ARG A 317 1.74 -5.02 -12.08
CA ARG A 317 3.15 -5.25 -11.75
C ARG A 317 3.39 -5.01 -10.27
N ASN A 318 4.23 -5.83 -9.67
CA ASN A 318 4.41 -5.76 -8.23
C ASN A 318 5.84 -6.11 -7.79
N VAL A 319 6.22 -5.63 -6.60
CA VAL A 319 7.54 -5.84 -6.03
C VAL A 319 7.49 -5.75 -4.51
N ILE A 320 8.41 -6.43 -3.83
CA ILE A 320 8.64 -6.34 -2.38
C ILE A 320 9.90 -5.52 -2.16
N VAL A 321 9.84 -4.60 -1.20
CA VAL A 321 10.94 -3.69 -0.85
C VAL A 321 11.20 -3.77 0.64
N ASP A 322 12.45 -3.71 1.07
CA ASP A 322 12.78 -3.44 2.46
C ASP A 322 12.32 -2.02 2.82
N GLY A 323 11.17 -1.92 3.52
CA GLY A 323 10.56 -0.64 3.89
C GLY A 323 11.38 0.17 4.91
N ASN A 324 12.37 -0.45 5.56
CA ASN A 324 13.28 0.22 6.48
C ASN A 324 14.56 0.73 5.77
N ASP A 325 14.69 0.45 4.48
CA ASP A 325 15.77 0.91 3.61
C ASP A 325 15.32 2.10 2.76
N LEU A 326 15.68 3.32 3.19
CA LEU A 326 15.34 4.56 2.49
C LEU A 326 15.76 4.53 1.01
N PHE A 327 16.90 3.89 0.69
CA PHE A 327 17.46 3.85 -0.66
C PHE A 327 16.64 2.95 -1.57
N ALA A 328 16.23 1.77 -1.07
CA ALA A 328 15.39 0.84 -1.79
C ALA A 328 13.99 1.44 -2.00
N VAL A 329 13.38 2.01 -0.96
CA VAL A 329 12.07 2.69 -1.05
C VAL A 329 12.10 3.77 -2.11
N TYR A 330 13.05 4.71 -2.01
CA TYR A 330 13.15 5.83 -2.96
C TYR A 330 13.33 5.34 -4.40
N SER A 331 14.27 4.41 -4.63
CA SER A 331 14.62 3.95 -5.98
C SER A 331 13.48 3.19 -6.67
N VAL A 332 12.74 2.36 -5.93
CA VAL A 332 11.60 1.60 -6.47
C VAL A 332 10.41 2.51 -6.75
N VAL A 333 10.13 3.45 -5.84
CA VAL A 333 9.00 4.39 -6.02
C VAL A 333 9.27 5.34 -7.18
N GLU A 334 10.52 5.78 -7.38
CA GLU A 334 10.92 6.58 -8.55
C GLU A 334 10.59 5.86 -9.87
N GLU A 335 10.94 4.56 -9.97
CA GLU A 335 10.59 3.77 -11.16
C GLU A 335 9.07 3.64 -11.32
N ALA A 336 8.33 3.35 -10.24
CA ALA A 336 6.87 3.24 -10.28
C ALA A 336 6.19 4.53 -10.75
N ILE A 337 6.62 5.68 -10.21
CA ILE A 337 6.13 7.01 -10.61
C ILE A 337 6.44 7.27 -12.08
N LYS A 338 7.66 6.98 -12.53
CA LYS A 338 8.06 7.13 -13.93
C LYS A 338 7.16 6.30 -14.85
N LEU A 339 6.96 5.02 -14.55
CA LEU A 339 6.11 4.13 -15.33
C LEU A 339 4.64 4.61 -15.37
N ALA A 340 4.11 5.05 -14.24
CA ALA A 340 2.76 5.61 -14.16
C ALA A 340 2.63 6.89 -15.02
N ARG A 341 3.60 7.80 -14.92
CA ARG A 341 3.67 9.06 -15.67
C ARG A 341 3.82 8.85 -17.17
N GLU A 342 4.48 7.78 -17.59
CA GLU A 342 4.60 7.33 -19.00
C GLU A 342 3.33 6.65 -19.52
N GLY A 343 2.29 6.48 -18.68
CA GLY A 343 1.03 5.84 -19.08
C GLY A 343 1.10 4.31 -19.12
N LYS A 344 2.11 3.71 -18.49
CA LYS A 344 2.28 2.24 -18.40
C LYS A 344 1.40 1.60 -17.33
N GLY A 345 0.42 2.32 -16.79
CA GLY A 345 -0.55 1.84 -15.81
C GLY A 345 0.00 1.72 -14.38
N PRO A 346 -0.79 1.15 -13.45
CA PRO A 346 -0.48 1.13 -12.04
C PRO A 346 0.60 0.12 -11.65
N SER A 347 1.17 0.33 -10.46
CA SER A 347 2.10 -0.60 -9.79
C SER A 347 1.62 -0.88 -8.36
N LEU A 348 1.95 -2.05 -7.81
CA LEU A 348 1.77 -2.40 -6.41
C LEU A 348 3.14 -2.63 -5.77
N ILE A 349 3.43 -1.93 -4.67
CA ILE A 349 4.67 -2.08 -3.91
C ILE A 349 4.31 -2.53 -2.50
N GLU A 350 4.91 -3.63 -2.04
CA GLU A 350 4.88 -4.01 -0.64
C GLU A 350 6.14 -3.52 0.05
N PHE A 351 5.99 -2.68 1.06
CA PHE A 351 7.07 -2.30 1.95
C PHE A 351 7.09 -3.24 3.16
N ASP A 352 8.11 -4.09 3.21
CA ASP A 352 8.38 -5.01 4.32
C ASP A 352 9.03 -4.23 5.47
N THR A 353 8.20 -3.71 6.37
CA THR A 353 8.60 -2.86 7.51
C THR A 353 8.11 -3.43 8.83
N TYR A 354 8.20 -2.66 9.92
CA TYR A 354 7.74 -3.06 11.24
C TYR A 354 7.21 -1.88 12.05
N ARG A 355 6.02 -2.04 12.65
CA ARG A 355 5.48 -1.07 13.61
C ARG A 355 6.20 -1.20 14.95
N LEU A 356 7.19 -0.33 15.20
CA LEU A 356 7.92 -0.32 16.48
C LEU A 356 7.07 0.24 17.62
N GLY A 357 6.21 1.21 17.33
CA GLY A 357 5.25 1.78 18.28
C GLY A 357 4.09 0.86 18.61
N ALA A 358 3.22 1.30 19.53
CA ALA A 358 1.91 0.72 19.75
C ALA A 358 0.97 0.96 18.54
N HIS A 359 -0.17 0.25 18.48
CA HIS A 359 -1.17 0.53 17.44
C HIS A 359 -1.69 1.96 17.53
N SER A 360 -2.05 2.37 18.72
CA SER A 360 -2.42 3.74 19.10
C SER A 360 -1.84 4.06 20.49
N SER A 361 -1.91 5.32 20.88
CA SER A 361 -1.46 5.74 22.21
C SER A 361 -2.23 5.09 23.37
N SER A 362 -3.39 4.48 23.08
CA SER A 362 -4.23 3.74 24.06
C SER A 362 -3.99 2.22 24.03
N ASP A 363 -3.08 1.72 23.18
CA ASP A 363 -2.77 0.30 23.00
C ASP A 363 -1.54 -0.12 23.82
N ASP A 364 -1.55 -1.36 24.34
CA ASP A 364 -0.38 -1.99 24.94
C ASP A 364 0.08 -3.20 24.10
N PRO A 365 1.08 -3.03 23.23
CA PRO A 365 1.54 -4.11 22.36
C PRO A 365 2.20 -5.27 23.11
N LYS A 366 2.61 -5.12 24.37
CA LYS A 366 3.22 -6.19 25.16
C LYS A 366 2.26 -7.36 25.41
N VAL A 367 0.94 -7.11 25.32
CA VAL A 367 -0.09 -8.13 25.52
C VAL A 367 -0.10 -9.16 24.38
N TYR A 368 0.26 -8.76 23.15
CA TYR A 368 0.11 -9.62 21.96
C TYR A 368 1.39 -9.78 21.11
N ARG A 369 2.36 -8.86 21.25
CA ARG A 369 3.59 -8.84 20.46
C ARG A 369 4.73 -9.54 21.21
N PRO A 370 5.34 -10.61 20.61
CA PRO A 370 6.45 -11.30 21.26
C PRO A 370 7.67 -10.37 21.41
N GLU A 371 8.28 -10.37 22.57
CA GLU A 371 9.46 -9.54 22.87
C GLU A 371 10.63 -9.85 21.94
N LYS A 372 10.87 -11.11 21.63
CA LYS A 372 11.93 -11.53 20.71
C LYS A 372 11.77 -10.91 19.32
N GLU A 373 10.53 -10.93 18.77
CA GLU A 373 10.23 -10.33 17.47
C GLU A 373 10.49 -8.81 17.48
N PHE A 374 10.12 -8.17 18.59
CA PHE A 374 10.34 -6.73 18.76
C PHE A 374 11.83 -6.38 18.81
N GLN A 375 12.64 -7.15 19.56
CA GLN A 375 14.09 -6.94 19.63
C GLN A 375 14.78 -7.17 18.28
N GLU A 376 14.35 -8.18 17.52
CA GLU A 376 14.82 -8.40 16.15
C GLU A 376 14.45 -7.21 15.23
N ALA A 377 13.25 -6.65 15.35
CA ALA A 377 12.82 -5.50 14.58
C ALA A 377 13.61 -4.23 14.88
N LEU A 378 14.02 -4.02 16.14
CA LEU A 378 14.85 -2.88 16.56
C LEU A 378 16.22 -2.86 15.86
N THR A 379 16.79 -4.02 15.50
CA THR A 379 18.07 -4.07 14.76
C THR A 379 17.95 -3.46 13.36
N ARG A 380 16.72 -3.38 12.83
CA ARG A 380 16.39 -2.85 11.52
C ARG A 380 15.77 -1.45 11.57
N ASP A 381 15.90 -0.72 12.68
CA ASP A 381 15.37 0.65 12.82
C ASP A 381 15.88 1.56 11.68
N PRO A 382 14.97 2.18 10.89
CA PRO A 382 15.32 2.96 9.72
C PRO A 382 16.17 4.19 10.05
N LEU A 383 15.96 4.81 11.22
CA LEU A 383 16.76 5.96 11.66
C LEU A 383 18.20 5.56 11.96
N ILE A 384 18.37 4.44 12.69
CA ILE A 384 19.70 3.94 13.06
C ILE A 384 20.50 3.60 11.80
N ARG A 385 19.90 2.90 10.86
CA ARG A 385 20.51 2.51 9.59
C ARG A 385 20.95 3.73 8.78
N THR A 386 20.05 4.68 8.58
CA THR A 386 20.34 5.91 7.81
C THR A 386 21.38 6.77 8.50
N LYS A 387 21.33 6.90 9.84
CA LYS A 387 22.35 7.62 10.64
C LYS A 387 23.75 7.03 10.44
N LYS A 388 23.87 5.69 10.50
CA LYS A 388 25.15 4.99 10.28
C LYS A 388 25.74 5.34 8.91
N TYR A 389 24.88 5.33 7.85
CA TYR A 389 25.30 5.75 6.51
C TYR A 389 25.85 7.18 6.51
N LEU A 390 25.10 8.15 7.05
CA LEU A 390 25.50 9.56 7.08
C LEU A 390 26.80 9.79 7.85
N ILE A 391 27.00 9.07 8.96
CA ILE A 391 28.28 9.11 9.73
C ILE A 391 29.42 8.54 8.89
N SER A 392 29.22 7.41 8.18
CA SER A 392 30.26 6.82 7.32
C SER A 392 30.71 7.76 6.20
N LYS A 393 29.77 8.60 5.71
CA LYS A 393 30.06 9.67 4.73
C LYS A 393 30.64 10.94 5.33
N LYS A 394 30.83 11.02 6.66
CA LYS A 394 31.36 12.17 7.40
C LYS A 394 30.49 13.44 7.27
N ILE A 395 29.20 13.29 6.97
CA ILE A 395 28.24 14.40 6.89
C ILE A 395 27.34 14.49 8.12
N TRP A 396 27.47 13.55 9.06
CA TRP A 396 26.74 13.54 10.32
C TRP A 396 27.63 13.16 11.49
N SER A 397 27.23 13.59 12.70
CA SER A 397 27.92 13.27 13.95
C SER A 397 26.92 13.24 15.12
N ASP A 398 27.32 12.69 16.28
CA ASP A 398 26.48 12.69 17.47
C ASP A 398 26.27 14.12 18.03
N ASP A 399 27.20 15.05 17.84
CA ASP A 399 26.99 16.44 18.26
C ASP A 399 25.96 17.14 17.36
N LEU A 400 25.98 16.89 16.04
CA LEU A 400 24.95 17.37 15.12
C LEU A 400 23.59 16.76 15.46
N GLN A 401 23.55 15.48 15.87
CA GLN A 401 22.32 14.83 16.33
C GLN A 401 21.72 15.53 17.55
N LYS A 402 22.54 15.75 18.59
CA LYS A 402 22.08 16.44 19.82
C LYS A 402 21.51 17.84 19.51
N LYS A 403 22.17 18.56 18.63
CA LYS A 403 21.72 19.88 18.19
C LYS A 403 20.39 19.80 17.47
N LEU A 404 20.27 18.88 16.51
CA LEU A 404 19.02 18.65 15.76
C LEU A 404 17.86 18.28 16.72
N ASP A 405 18.10 17.38 17.66
CA ASP A 405 17.07 16.94 18.61
C ASP A 405 16.56 18.09 19.48
N LEU A 406 17.44 18.97 19.93
CA LEU A 406 17.05 20.17 20.70
C LEU A 406 16.23 21.15 19.85
N GLU A 407 16.66 21.42 18.62
CA GLU A 407 15.94 22.29 17.68
C GLU A 407 14.55 21.74 17.36
N GLN A 408 14.46 20.44 17.11
CA GLN A 408 13.19 19.77 16.79
C GLN A 408 12.25 19.71 18.00
N GLN A 409 12.76 19.44 19.19
CA GLN A 409 11.94 19.45 20.41
C GLN A 409 11.33 20.84 20.68
N GLU A 410 12.12 21.90 20.50
CA GLU A 410 11.60 23.27 20.62
C GLU A 410 10.55 23.60 19.56
N PHE A 411 10.81 23.21 18.31
CA PHE A 411 9.87 23.38 17.20
C PHE A 411 8.55 22.64 17.48
N ILE A 412 8.59 21.36 17.83
CA ILE A 412 7.42 20.52 18.14
C ILE A 412 6.60 21.12 19.27
N LYS A 413 7.28 21.60 20.32
CA LYS A 413 6.62 22.24 21.46
C LYS A 413 5.87 23.50 21.03
N LYS A 414 6.47 24.36 20.19
CA LYS A 414 5.83 25.58 19.68
C LYS A 414 4.60 25.25 18.81
N GLU A 415 4.70 24.23 17.96
CA GLU A 415 3.58 23.77 17.12
C GLU A 415 2.42 23.28 17.98
N PHE A 416 2.71 22.54 19.05
CA PHE A 416 1.68 22.05 19.98
C PHE A 416 1.08 23.16 20.85
N GLU A 417 1.85 24.12 21.32
CA GLU A 417 1.37 25.31 22.02
C GLU A 417 0.39 26.11 21.15
N TRP A 418 0.68 26.22 19.86
CA TRP A 418 -0.23 26.81 18.90
C TRP A 418 -1.53 26.00 18.81
N VAL A 419 -1.46 24.67 18.76
CA VAL A 419 -2.66 23.80 18.74
C VAL A 419 -3.52 24.01 19.98
N LEU A 420 -2.93 24.04 21.18
CA LEU A 420 -3.68 24.28 22.43
C LEU A 420 -4.39 25.63 22.43
N ALA A 421 -3.78 26.67 21.84
CA ALA A 421 -4.36 28.00 21.75
C ALA A 421 -5.46 28.10 20.68
N ASN A 422 -5.41 27.29 19.63
CA ASN A 422 -6.27 27.40 18.44
C ASN A 422 -7.23 26.23 18.27
N ASN A 423 -7.20 25.22 19.13
CA ASN A 423 -8.12 24.08 19.08
C ASN A 423 -9.53 24.52 19.57
N LYS A 424 -10.22 25.26 18.71
CA LYS A 424 -11.60 25.71 18.93
C LYS A 424 -12.48 25.00 17.90
N VAL A 425 -13.50 24.33 18.37
CA VAL A 425 -14.52 23.71 17.52
C VAL A 425 -15.83 24.42 17.82
N GLU A 426 -16.45 24.97 16.80
CA GLU A 426 -17.77 25.60 16.90
C GLU A 426 -18.85 24.55 16.63
N LEU A 427 -19.96 24.62 17.38
CA LEU A 427 -21.08 23.68 17.19
C LEU A 427 -21.56 23.67 15.75
N GLU A 428 -21.61 24.85 15.13
CA GLU A 428 -22.06 25.01 13.74
C GLU A 428 -21.22 24.19 12.75
N ASP A 429 -19.91 23.99 13.01
CA ASP A 429 -19.01 23.25 12.12
C ASP A 429 -19.43 21.78 11.93
N ILE A 430 -20.13 21.20 12.91
CA ILE A 430 -20.66 19.83 12.82
C ILE A 430 -21.75 19.73 11.74
N PHE A 431 -22.46 20.81 11.47
CA PHE A 431 -23.66 20.82 10.64
C PHE A 431 -23.44 21.45 9.26
N LYS A 432 -22.73 22.60 9.18
CA LYS A 432 -22.69 23.45 7.99
C LYS A 432 -21.93 22.88 6.78
N TYR A 433 -21.01 21.93 7.00
CA TYR A 433 -20.18 21.38 5.93
C TYR A 433 -20.71 20.08 5.31
N ASN A 434 -21.88 19.60 5.76
CA ASN A 434 -22.45 18.36 5.25
C ASN A 434 -23.13 18.51 3.89
N PHE A 435 -23.68 19.69 3.60
CA PHE A 435 -24.42 19.99 2.38
C PHE A 435 -24.14 21.44 1.94
N GLU A 436 -24.28 21.73 0.65
CA GLU A 436 -24.23 23.09 0.11
C GLU A 436 -25.31 23.98 0.74
N THR A 437 -26.54 23.43 0.87
CA THR A 437 -27.65 24.06 1.60
C THR A 437 -28.08 23.07 2.67
N MET A 438 -28.07 23.50 3.93
CA MET A 438 -28.44 22.67 5.07
C MET A 438 -29.91 22.24 4.96
N PRO A 439 -30.23 20.92 4.92
CA PRO A 439 -31.62 20.44 4.92
C PRO A 439 -32.35 20.80 6.20
N ASP A 440 -33.70 20.88 6.14
CA ASP A 440 -34.51 21.31 7.28
C ASP A 440 -34.34 20.40 8.51
N LEU A 441 -34.26 19.09 8.31
CA LEU A 441 -33.98 18.14 9.41
C LEU A 441 -32.67 18.47 10.12
N LEU A 442 -31.63 18.82 9.38
CA LEU A 442 -30.31 19.13 9.96
C LEU A 442 -30.33 20.50 10.67
N LYS A 443 -31.15 21.45 10.18
CA LYS A 443 -31.40 22.73 10.88
C LYS A 443 -32.09 22.52 12.21
N GLU A 444 -33.13 21.66 12.24
CA GLU A 444 -33.83 21.31 13.50
C GLU A 444 -32.87 20.72 14.51
N GLN A 445 -32.01 19.78 14.08
CA GLN A 445 -31.01 19.17 14.95
C GLN A 445 -29.96 20.19 15.45
N TYR A 446 -29.55 21.13 14.58
CA TYR A 446 -28.65 22.21 14.97
C TYR A 446 -29.27 23.13 16.03
N GLU A 447 -30.52 23.56 15.83
CA GLU A 447 -31.22 24.42 16.79
C GLU A 447 -31.45 23.71 18.13
N GLU A 448 -31.78 22.42 18.13
CA GLU A 448 -31.91 21.61 19.34
C GLU A 448 -30.57 21.51 20.09
N ALA A 449 -29.48 21.18 19.36
CA ALA A 449 -28.15 21.10 19.94
C ALA A 449 -27.71 22.46 20.52
N LYS A 450 -27.96 23.56 19.79
CA LYS A 450 -27.64 24.92 20.22
C LYS A 450 -28.41 25.30 21.50
N ALA A 451 -29.70 25.04 21.54
CA ALA A 451 -30.51 25.29 22.72
C ALA A 451 -30.02 24.49 23.93
N HIS A 452 -29.58 23.25 23.74
CA HIS A 452 -28.98 22.43 24.78
C HIS A 452 -27.68 23.05 25.30
N PHE A 453 -26.77 23.44 24.44
CA PHE A 453 -25.49 24.04 24.85
C PHE A 453 -25.64 25.44 25.44
N ASP A 454 -26.58 26.25 24.95
CA ASP A 454 -26.88 27.57 25.53
C ASP A 454 -27.40 27.44 26.97
N LYS A 455 -28.16 26.38 27.27
CA LYS A 455 -28.72 26.11 28.58
C LYS A 455 -27.72 25.48 29.56
N HIS A 456 -26.86 24.56 29.08
CA HIS A 456 -26.02 23.73 29.93
C HIS A 456 -24.52 24.06 29.87
N GLY A 457 -24.12 24.93 28.93
CA GLY A 457 -22.73 25.25 28.62
C GLY A 457 -22.02 24.14 27.84
N TYR A 458 -20.85 24.48 27.28
CA TYR A 458 -19.94 23.54 26.67
C TYR A 458 -19.14 22.84 27.79
N GLU A 459 -19.67 21.79 28.39
CA GLU A 459 -18.82 20.91 29.18
C GLU A 459 -17.89 20.17 28.23
N ARG A 460 -16.62 20.53 28.21
CA ARG A 460 -15.60 19.64 27.69
C ARG A 460 -15.66 18.37 28.50
N GLY A 461 -16.16 17.28 27.93
CA GLY A 461 -16.12 15.99 28.58
C GLY A 461 -14.70 15.76 29.07
N GLY A 462 -14.54 15.77 30.39
CA GLY A 462 -13.28 15.45 31.04
C GLY A 462 -12.98 13.97 30.77
N HIS A 463 -11.92 13.67 30.06
CA HIS A 463 -11.28 12.37 30.07
C HIS A 463 -9.94 12.47 30.75
#